data_80dd2bf063068c4504a6dedc73c8a130
#
_entry.id   80dd2bf063068c4504a6dedc73c8a130
#
_cell.length_a   1.000
_cell.length_b   1.000
_cell.length_c   1.000
_cell.angle_alpha   90.00
_cell.angle_beta   90.00
_cell.angle_gamma   90.00
#
_symmetry.space_group_name_H-M   'P 1'
#
loop_
_entity.id
_entity.type
_entity.pdbx_description
1 polymer ?
#
loop_
_entity_poly.entity_id
_entity_poly.type
_entity_poly.pdbx_seq_one_letter_code
_entity_poly.pdbx_strand_id
1 'polypeptide(L)'
;MLGIKGVEELGFVFPILHSFKEEGKIAVVDSSVLVDGRVYELAKSGFIDYTLIIPKFVLKELHGLADCSSDLKRQRGRRGLETVNKLRKDEALDVKIYDTDYPDIPAVDSKLVKLASDLRAAILTNDFNLSKVASVQNIKILNLNMLANILKPKLTSGEEISLKIVKEGKEAGQGVGYLEDGTMVVVEHASKYVGKVVEIVVDSSIQTSSGRIIFAKLKT
;
A
#
# COMPACT_ATOMS: atom_id res chain seq x y z
N MET A 1 42.24 3.24 34.39
CA MET A 1 40.92 3.68 34.90
C MET A 1 40.29 4.56 33.82
N LEU A 2 39.64 3.95 32.83
CA LEU A 2 38.98 4.63 31.70
C LEU A 2 37.50 4.67 32.00
N GLY A 3 37.02 5.87 32.35
CA GLY A 3 35.67 6.13 32.81
C GLY A 3 34.64 6.00 31.68
N ILE A 4 33.63 5.28 32.02
CA ILE A 4 32.38 5.05 31.28
C ILE A 4 31.63 6.40 31.17
N LYS A 5 31.78 7.09 30.03
CA LYS A 5 31.00 8.30 29.67
C LYS A 5 30.06 8.11 28.48
N GLY A 6 29.79 6.88 28.10
CA GLY A 6 28.97 6.57 26.90
C GLY A 6 27.58 6.00 27.19
N VAL A 7 27.13 5.94 28.45
CA VAL A 7 25.90 5.20 28.81
C VAL A 7 24.69 6.11 29.04
N GLU A 8 24.89 7.41 29.26
CA GLU A 8 23.78 8.33 29.62
C GLU A 8 22.99 8.87 28.43
N GLU A 9 23.57 8.99 27.22
CA GLU A 9 22.82 9.40 26.02
C GLU A 9 21.96 8.28 25.40
N LEU A 10 22.25 7.02 25.70
CA LEU A 10 21.44 5.87 25.29
C LEU A 10 20.19 5.65 26.16
N GLY A 11 20.12 6.30 27.32
CA GLY A 11 19.05 6.10 28.31
C GLY A 11 17.65 6.53 27.85
N PHE A 12 17.53 7.46 26.89
CA PHE A 12 16.22 7.93 26.40
C PHE A 12 15.59 7.01 25.34
N VAL A 13 16.39 6.22 24.63
CA VAL A 13 15.90 5.28 23.62
C VAL A 13 15.68 3.88 24.22
N PHE A 14 16.38 3.53 25.29
CA PHE A 14 16.37 2.21 25.92
C PHE A 14 15.04 1.74 26.55
N PRO A 15 14.21 2.58 27.18
CA PRO A 15 12.96 2.09 27.76
C PRO A 15 11.98 1.57 26.70
N ILE A 16 12.03 2.15 25.49
CA ILE A 16 11.15 1.76 24.38
C ILE A 16 11.67 0.49 23.69
N LEU A 17 12.99 0.39 23.49
CA LEU A 17 13.61 -0.85 23.00
C LEU A 17 13.41 -2.03 23.96
N HIS A 18 13.32 -1.79 25.26
CA HIS A 18 13.03 -2.84 26.25
C HIS A 18 11.58 -3.33 26.18
N SER A 19 10.61 -2.45 25.83
CA SER A 19 9.21 -2.88 25.64
C SER A 19 9.00 -3.67 24.34
N PHE A 20 9.93 -3.63 23.39
CA PHE A 20 9.90 -4.41 22.14
C PHE A 20 10.75 -5.68 22.21
N LYS A 21 11.17 -6.10 23.42
CA LYS A 21 12.13 -7.18 23.62
C LYS A 21 11.60 -8.61 23.45
N GLU A 22 10.29 -8.75 23.21
CA GLU A 22 9.72 -9.99 22.72
C GLU A 22 9.51 -9.85 21.21
N GLU A 23 10.44 -10.37 20.43
CA GLU A 23 10.42 -10.80 19.01
C GLU A 23 9.33 -10.23 18.05
N GLY A 24 8.67 -9.13 18.39
CA GLY A 24 7.64 -8.52 17.56
C GLY A 24 8.24 -7.71 16.41
N LYS A 25 7.81 -8.00 15.21
CA LYS A 25 8.13 -7.18 14.04
C LYS A 25 7.46 -5.81 14.20
N ILE A 26 8.22 -4.72 14.02
CA ILE A 26 7.70 -3.35 14.15
C ILE A 26 7.49 -2.76 12.75
N ALA A 27 6.38 -2.05 12.56
CA ALA A 27 6.12 -1.27 11.35
C ALA A 27 5.71 0.17 11.70
N VAL A 28 6.41 1.15 11.14
CA VAL A 28 6.05 2.57 11.21
C VAL A 28 5.00 2.85 10.12
N VAL A 29 3.88 3.43 10.52
CA VAL A 29 2.72 3.61 9.64
C VAL A 29 2.68 5.01 9.07
N ASP A 30 2.62 5.11 7.74
CA ASP A 30 2.48 6.34 6.99
C ASP A 30 1.01 6.78 6.86
N SER A 31 0.79 8.09 6.70
CA SER A 31 -0.54 8.69 6.50
C SER A 31 -1.30 8.12 5.31
N SER A 32 -0.63 7.79 4.22
CA SER A 32 -1.24 7.22 3.01
C SER A 32 -1.98 5.92 3.26
N VAL A 33 -1.45 5.06 4.13
CA VAL A 33 -2.05 3.78 4.52
C VAL A 33 -3.25 3.98 5.45
N LEU A 34 -3.17 4.96 6.35
CA LEU A 34 -4.27 5.31 7.25
C LEU A 34 -5.46 5.90 6.47
N VAL A 35 -5.18 6.76 5.48
CA VAL A 35 -6.18 7.31 4.56
C VAL A 35 -6.80 6.22 3.69
N ASP A 36 -6.03 5.24 3.26
CA ASP A 36 -6.51 4.08 2.50
C ASP A 36 -7.51 3.25 3.32
N GLY A 37 -7.20 2.97 4.58
CA GLY A 37 -8.05 2.29 5.56
C GLY A 37 -7.98 0.76 5.55
N ARG A 38 -7.49 0.12 4.48
CA ARG A 38 -7.37 -1.36 4.39
C ARG A 38 -6.45 -1.97 5.46
N VAL A 39 -5.56 -1.17 6.02
CA VAL A 39 -4.62 -1.61 7.06
C VAL A 39 -5.33 -2.22 8.26
N TYR A 40 -6.49 -1.70 8.65
CA TYR A 40 -7.26 -2.23 9.78
C TYR A 40 -7.69 -3.68 9.54
N GLU A 41 -8.32 -3.96 8.38
CA GLU A 41 -8.78 -5.30 8.05
C GLU A 41 -7.61 -6.28 7.87
N LEU A 42 -6.50 -5.83 7.28
CA LEU A 42 -5.30 -6.65 7.10
C LEU A 42 -4.60 -6.97 8.43
N ALA A 43 -4.58 -6.03 9.37
CA ALA A 43 -4.06 -6.29 10.72
C ALA A 43 -5.00 -7.24 11.49
N LYS A 44 -6.31 -6.97 11.47
CA LYS A 44 -7.32 -7.79 12.14
C LYS A 44 -7.35 -9.24 11.63
N SER A 45 -7.12 -9.45 10.33
CA SER A 45 -7.04 -10.79 9.75
C SER A 45 -5.73 -11.55 10.08
N GLY A 46 -4.78 -10.90 10.76
CA GLY A 46 -3.45 -11.46 11.04
C GLY A 46 -2.49 -11.43 9.85
N PHE A 47 -2.89 -10.86 8.69
CA PHE A 47 -2.00 -10.75 7.53
C PHE A 47 -0.86 -9.75 7.78
N ILE A 48 -1.13 -8.67 8.52
CA ILE A 48 -0.12 -7.75 9.05
C ILE A 48 0.10 -8.09 10.52
N ASP A 49 1.09 -8.94 10.78
CA ASP A 49 1.51 -9.35 12.12
C ASP A 49 2.72 -8.51 12.55
N TYR A 50 2.45 -7.26 12.96
CA TYR A 50 3.41 -6.24 13.36
C TYR A 50 2.87 -5.40 14.51
N THR A 51 3.73 -4.98 15.42
CA THR A 51 3.46 -3.82 16.27
C THR A 51 3.40 -2.58 15.39
N LEU A 52 2.23 -1.95 15.28
CA LEU A 52 2.02 -0.76 14.45
C LEU A 52 2.36 0.51 15.23
N ILE A 53 3.40 1.21 14.79
CA ILE A 53 3.81 2.49 15.36
C ILE A 53 3.24 3.63 14.54
N ILE A 54 2.37 4.44 15.12
CA ILE A 54 1.81 5.63 14.51
C ILE A 54 2.48 6.87 15.13
N PRO A 55 3.38 7.56 14.39
CA PRO A 55 4.08 8.74 14.91
C PRO A 55 3.12 9.91 15.08
N LYS A 56 3.35 10.74 16.12
CA LYS A 56 2.53 11.95 16.33
C LYS A 56 2.61 12.94 15.15
N PHE A 57 3.73 13.02 14.45
CA PHE A 57 3.84 13.90 13.28
C PHE A 57 2.95 13.42 12.12
N VAL A 58 2.69 12.11 11.97
CA VAL A 58 1.69 11.57 11.02
C VAL A 58 0.27 11.94 11.47
N LEU A 59 -0.03 11.89 12.76
CA LEU A 59 -1.33 12.36 13.27
C LEU A 59 -1.54 13.85 13.02
N LYS A 60 -0.49 14.69 13.21
CA LYS A 60 -0.54 16.13 12.89
C LYS A 60 -0.84 16.36 11.42
N GLU A 61 -0.23 15.58 10.53
CA GLU A 61 -0.52 15.64 9.09
C GLU A 61 -2.00 15.31 8.79
N LEU A 62 -2.53 14.23 9.36
CA LEU A 62 -3.94 13.85 9.19
C LEU A 62 -4.90 14.92 9.74
N HIS A 63 -4.59 15.55 10.89
CA HIS A 63 -5.37 16.69 11.41
C HIS A 63 -5.32 17.86 10.46
N GLY A 64 -4.13 18.24 9.95
CA GLY A 64 -4.00 19.32 8.97
C GLY A 64 -4.80 19.04 7.69
N LEU A 65 -4.86 17.79 7.23
CA LEU A 65 -5.74 17.40 6.11
C LEU A 65 -7.22 17.52 6.49
N ALA A 66 -7.61 17.11 7.70
CA ALA A 66 -9.01 17.15 8.16
C ALA A 66 -9.54 18.58 8.34
N ASP A 67 -8.66 19.54 8.62
CA ASP A 67 -8.98 20.95 8.80
C ASP A 67 -8.82 21.78 7.50
N CYS A 68 -8.40 21.14 6.40
CA CYS A 68 -8.20 21.82 5.12
C CYS A 68 -9.53 22.31 4.51
N SER A 69 -9.50 23.45 3.82
CA SER A 69 -10.65 24.01 3.11
C SER A 69 -11.14 23.14 1.94
N SER A 70 -10.26 22.34 1.34
CA SER A 70 -10.61 21.41 0.26
C SER A 70 -11.39 20.23 0.78
N ASP A 71 -12.61 20.02 0.28
CA ASP A 71 -13.48 18.90 0.68
C ASP A 71 -12.82 17.53 0.54
N LEU A 72 -12.12 17.31 -0.57
CA LEU A 72 -11.43 16.05 -0.83
C LEU A 72 -10.31 15.78 0.20
N LYS A 73 -9.48 16.79 0.49
CA LYS A 73 -8.42 16.69 1.48
C LYS A 73 -8.99 16.46 2.88
N ARG A 74 -10.05 17.20 3.22
CA ARG A 74 -10.76 17.07 4.50
C ARG A 74 -11.33 15.65 4.70
N GLN A 75 -11.98 15.09 3.69
CA GLN A 75 -12.48 13.70 3.73
C GLN A 75 -11.35 12.69 3.93
N ARG A 76 -10.24 12.86 3.22
CA ARG A 76 -9.05 12.00 3.39
C ARG A 76 -8.49 12.07 4.81
N GLY A 77 -8.32 13.26 5.37
CA GLY A 77 -7.86 13.43 6.76
C GLY A 77 -8.79 12.76 7.77
N ARG A 78 -10.11 12.99 7.66
CA ARG A 78 -11.13 12.36 8.53
C ARG A 78 -11.09 10.84 8.45
N ARG A 79 -11.01 10.29 7.23
CA ARG A 79 -10.89 8.83 7.03
C ARG A 79 -9.62 8.26 7.68
N GLY A 80 -8.49 8.95 7.55
CA GLY A 80 -7.24 8.54 8.19
C GLY A 80 -7.37 8.52 9.71
N LEU A 81 -7.94 9.55 10.32
CA LEU A 81 -8.18 9.62 11.77
C LEU A 81 -9.19 8.56 12.25
N GLU A 82 -10.22 8.26 11.45
CA GLU A 82 -11.16 7.16 11.75
C GLU A 82 -10.43 5.80 11.76
N THR A 83 -9.54 5.57 10.79
CA THR A 83 -8.72 4.35 10.73
C THR A 83 -7.81 4.21 11.96
N VAL A 84 -7.16 5.30 12.39
CA VAL A 84 -6.39 5.33 13.64
C VAL A 84 -7.25 4.93 14.84
N ASN A 85 -8.47 5.48 14.92
CA ASN A 85 -9.37 5.16 16.02
C ASN A 85 -9.81 3.69 16.02
N LYS A 86 -10.09 3.09 14.85
CA LYS A 86 -10.40 1.65 14.72
C LYS A 86 -9.23 0.80 15.18
N LEU A 87 -8.02 1.09 14.68
CA LEU A 87 -6.80 0.38 15.07
C LEU A 87 -6.54 0.42 16.58
N ARG A 88 -6.73 1.58 17.22
CA ARG A 88 -6.47 1.76 18.65
C ARG A 88 -7.53 1.13 19.56
N LYS A 89 -8.77 1.01 19.10
CA LYS A 89 -9.88 0.43 19.89
C LYS A 89 -9.90 -1.10 19.85
N ASP A 90 -9.23 -1.70 18.89
CA ASP A 90 -9.17 -3.15 18.76
C ASP A 90 -8.04 -3.69 19.64
N GLU A 91 -8.41 -4.29 20.77
CA GLU A 91 -7.46 -4.82 21.77
C GLU A 91 -6.65 -6.01 21.27
N ALA A 92 -7.09 -6.64 20.17
CA ALA A 92 -6.35 -7.73 19.54
C ALA A 92 -5.14 -7.24 18.73
N LEU A 93 -5.03 -5.93 18.49
CA LEU A 93 -3.96 -5.31 17.69
C LEU A 93 -2.95 -4.60 18.57
N ASP A 94 -1.66 -4.83 18.34
CA ASP A 94 -0.60 -4.07 19.02
C ASP A 94 -0.33 -2.76 18.26
N VAL A 95 -0.97 -1.67 18.72
CA VAL A 95 -0.88 -0.33 18.10
C VAL A 95 -0.41 0.69 19.12
N LYS A 96 0.69 1.39 18.82
CA LYS A 96 1.29 2.37 19.70
C LYS A 96 1.40 3.74 19.02
N ILE A 97 0.95 4.78 19.72
CA ILE A 97 1.21 6.16 19.31
C ILE A 97 2.61 6.52 19.81
N TYR A 98 3.46 6.98 18.91
CA TYR A 98 4.85 7.29 19.22
C TYR A 98 5.10 8.79 19.22
N ASP A 99 5.57 9.28 20.39
CA ASP A 99 5.78 10.72 20.65
C ASP A 99 7.23 11.13 20.38
N THR A 100 7.73 10.80 19.18
CA THR A 100 9.02 11.28 18.72
C THR A 100 8.82 12.21 17.54
N ASP A 101 9.56 13.29 17.51
CA ASP A 101 9.66 14.19 16.36
C ASP A 101 11.15 14.46 16.07
N TYR A 102 11.44 14.90 14.87
CA TYR A 102 12.75 15.27 14.38
C TYR A 102 12.68 16.73 13.90
N PRO A 103 12.89 17.71 14.82
CA PRO A 103 12.70 19.13 14.49
C PRO A 103 13.58 19.62 13.35
N ASP A 104 14.78 19.04 13.21
CA ASP A 104 15.74 19.40 12.15
C ASP A 104 15.41 18.79 10.79
N ILE A 105 14.41 17.91 10.72
CA ILE A 105 13.97 17.26 9.49
C ILE A 105 12.59 17.81 9.11
N PRO A 106 12.48 18.66 8.07
CA PRO A 106 11.19 19.30 7.74
C PRO A 106 10.20 18.35 7.07
N ALA A 107 10.67 17.40 6.25
CA ALA A 107 9.81 16.51 5.46
C ALA A 107 9.35 15.30 6.26
N VAL A 108 8.04 15.02 6.27
CA VAL A 108 7.42 13.87 6.97
C VAL A 108 7.99 12.55 6.49
N ASP A 109 8.19 12.39 5.18
CA ASP A 109 8.80 11.18 4.59
C ASP A 109 10.19 10.91 5.16
N SER A 110 11.02 11.95 5.27
CA SER A 110 12.36 11.83 5.84
C SER A 110 12.33 11.50 7.34
N LYS A 111 11.35 12.03 8.09
CA LYS A 111 11.11 11.64 9.49
C LYS A 111 10.71 10.17 9.61
N LEU A 112 9.84 9.67 8.72
CA LEU A 112 9.44 8.27 8.69
C LEU A 112 10.63 7.34 8.44
N VAL A 113 11.47 7.68 7.46
CA VAL A 113 12.69 6.92 7.14
C VAL A 113 13.67 6.92 8.34
N LYS A 114 13.90 8.09 8.94
CA LYS A 114 14.75 8.21 10.14
C LYS A 114 14.23 7.38 11.30
N LEU A 115 12.93 7.48 11.60
CA LEU A 115 12.30 6.73 12.69
C LEU A 115 12.36 5.22 12.43
N ALA A 116 12.09 4.77 11.21
CA ALA A 116 12.17 3.36 10.86
C ALA A 116 13.60 2.81 10.99
N SER A 117 14.60 3.61 10.60
CA SER A 117 16.01 3.27 10.79
C SER A 117 16.37 3.14 12.28
N ASP A 118 15.96 4.12 13.10
CA ASP A 118 16.25 4.16 14.56
C ASP A 118 15.61 2.97 15.28
N LEU A 119 14.39 2.58 14.90
CA LEU A 119 13.65 1.45 15.48
C LEU A 119 13.95 0.11 14.82
N ARG A 120 14.77 0.05 13.76
CA ARG A 120 14.96 -1.14 12.90
C ARG A 120 13.61 -1.72 12.42
N ALA A 121 12.69 -0.82 12.10
CA ALA A 121 11.32 -1.13 11.74
C ALA A 121 11.12 -1.19 10.23
N ALA A 122 10.06 -1.87 9.78
CA ALA A 122 9.53 -1.70 8.44
C ALA A 122 8.77 -0.37 8.32
N ILE A 123 8.58 0.14 7.09
CA ILE A 123 7.63 1.23 6.81
C ILE A 123 6.42 0.65 6.09
N LEU A 124 5.24 0.92 6.61
CA LEU A 124 3.96 0.58 6.00
C LEU A 124 3.42 1.82 5.27
N THR A 125 3.49 1.84 3.94
CA THR A 125 3.13 2.99 3.09
C THR A 125 2.55 2.57 1.75
N ASN A 126 1.71 3.44 1.17
CA ASN A 126 1.25 3.34 -0.21
C ASN A 126 1.97 4.33 -1.14
N ASP A 127 2.84 5.20 -0.59
CA ASP A 127 3.62 6.15 -1.39
C ASP A 127 4.79 5.45 -2.09
N PHE A 128 4.83 5.64 -3.42
CA PHE A 128 5.87 5.05 -4.26
C PHE A 128 7.24 5.71 -4.07
N ASN A 129 7.27 7.03 -3.85
CA ASN A 129 8.51 7.78 -3.69
C ASN A 129 9.14 7.44 -2.34
N LEU A 130 8.36 7.45 -1.26
CA LEU A 130 8.80 7.02 0.06
C LEU A 130 9.32 5.57 0.01
N SER A 131 8.61 4.68 -0.70
CA SER A 131 9.05 3.28 -0.87
C SER A 131 10.42 3.18 -1.53
N LYS A 132 10.69 3.98 -2.57
CA LYS A 132 12.01 4.02 -3.24
C LYS A 132 13.12 4.53 -2.32
N VAL A 133 12.89 5.66 -1.64
CA VAL A 133 13.87 6.27 -0.74
C VAL A 133 14.23 5.31 0.40
N ALA A 134 13.24 4.69 1.02
CA ALA A 134 13.44 3.74 2.10
C ALA A 134 14.17 2.46 1.64
N SER A 135 13.87 1.96 0.43
CA SER A 135 14.55 0.79 -0.14
C SER A 135 16.05 1.03 -0.36
N VAL A 136 16.44 2.23 -0.79
CA VAL A 136 17.88 2.61 -0.94
C VAL A 136 18.60 2.57 0.41
N GLN A 137 17.89 2.80 1.52
CA GLN A 137 18.44 2.73 2.87
C GLN A 137 18.27 1.32 3.52
N ASN A 138 17.96 0.30 2.73
CA ASN A 138 17.72 -1.08 3.19
C ASN A 138 16.60 -1.21 4.23
N ILE A 139 15.64 -0.28 4.25
CA ILE A 139 14.47 -0.37 5.12
C ILE A 139 13.41 -1.22 4.42
N LYS A 140 12.86 -2.20 5.15
CA LYS A 140 11.78 -3.05 4.65
C LYS A 140 10.51 -2.23 4.42
N ILE A 141 9.91 -2.39 3.24
CA ILE A 141 8.66 -1.73 2.87
C ILE A 141 7.52 -2.74 2.83
N LEU A 142 6.41 -2.36 3.44
CA LEU A 142 5.11 -3.01 3.34
C LEU A 142 4.18 -2.08 2.56
N ASN A 143 3.90 -2.39 1.29
CA ASN A 143 3.08 -1.56 0.42
C ASN A 143 1.77 -2.28 0.07
N LEU A 144 0.62 -1.74 0.53
CA LEU A 144 -0.69 -2.37 0.34
C LEU A 144 -1.15 -2.36 -1.11
N ASN A 145 -0.75 -1.36 -1.90
CA ASN A 145 -1.07 -1.33 -3.32
C ASN A 145 -0.28 -2.39 -4.10
N MET A 146 0.99 -2.59 -3.73
CA MET A 146 1.81 -3.66 -4.31
C MET A 146 1.24 -5.03 -3.95
N LEU A 147 0.84 -5.22 -2.68
CA LEU A 147 0.17 -6.44 -2.23
C LEU A 147 -1.12 -6.69 -3.02
N ALA A 148 -1.99 -5.69 -3.14
CA ALA A 148 -3.23 -5.80 -3.91
C ALA A 148 -2.97 -6.20 -5.37
N ASN A 149 -1.92 -5.65 -6.00
CA ASN A 149 -1.55 -6.01 -7.37
C ASN A 149 -1.02 -7.45 -7.49
N ILE A 150 -0.29 -7.94 -6.49
CA ILE A 150 0.19 -9.33 -6.45
C ILE A 150 -0.98 -10.32 -6.29
N LEU A 151 -1.98 -9.95 -5.51
CA LEU A 151 -3.15 -10.78 -5.22
C LEU A 151 -4.20 -10.79 -6.34
N LYS A 152 -4.10 -9.90 -7.33
CA LYS A 152 -5.02 -9.93 -8.48
C LYS A 152 -4.94 -11.29 -9.18
N PRO A 153 -6.09 -11.93 -9.45
CA PRO A 153 -6.11 -13.17 -10.23
C PRO A 153 -5.36 -12.98 -11.55
N LYS A 154 -4.45 -13.88 -11.82
CA LYS A 154 -3.75 -13.89 -13.12
C LYS A 154 -4.52 -14.84 -14.02
N LEU A 155 -5.25 -14.31 -14.99
CA LEU A 155 -5.84 -15.15 -16.02
C LEU A 155 -4.73 -15.93 -16.73
N THR A 156 -4.95 -17.23 -16.85
CA THR A 156 -4.05 -18.20 -17.48
C THR A 156 -4.58 -18.59 -18.85
N SER A 157 -3.69 -19.05 -19.72
CA SER A 157 -4.10 -19.59 -21.03
C SER A 157 -5.09 -20.74 -20.85
N GLY A 158 -6.15 -20.74 -21.66
CA GLY A 158 -7.26 -21.69 -21.60
C GLY A 158 -8.40 -21.29 -20.67
N GLU A 159 -8.26 -20.24 -19.87
CA GLU A 159 -9.33 -19.77 -18.97
C GLU A 159 -10.42 -19.06 -19.76
N GLU A 160 -11.68 -19.37 -19.41
CA GLU A 160 -12.86 -18.83 -20.08
C GLU A 160 -13.47 -17.72 -19.21
N ILE A 161 -13.77 -16.58 -19.83
CA ILE A 161 -14.40 -15.44 -19.16
C ILE A 161 -15.40 -14.74 -20.07
N SER A 162 -16.40 -14.09 -19.47
CA SER A 162 -17.31 -13.16 -20.14
C SER A 162 -16.67 -11.78 -20.20
N LEU A 163 -16.60 -11.17 -21.37
CA LEU A 163 -15.99 -9.85 -21.58
C LEU A 163 -16.88 -8.95 -22.43
N LYS A 164 -17.09 -7.71 -22.00
CA LYS A 164 -17.72 -6.69 -22.83
C LYS A 164 -16.70 -6.07 -23.79
N ILE A 165 -16.96 -6.16 -25.08
CA ILE A 165 -16.16 -5.49 -26.10
C ILE A 165 -16.54 -4.01 -26.13
N VAL A 166 -15.58 -3.12 -25.89
CA VAL A 166 -15.81 -1.67 -25.75
C VAL A 166 -15.50 -0.92 -27.04
N LYS A 167 -14.48 -1.37 -27.78
CA LYS A 167 -14.03 -0.73 -29.01
C LYS A 167 -13.33 -1.73 -29.93
N GLU A 168 -13.08 -1.33 -31.18
CA GLU A 168 -12.21 -2.07 -32.08
C GLU A 168 -10.74 -2.03 -31.65
N GLY A 169 -10.00 -3.07 -31.98
CA GLY A 169 -8.56 -3.17 -31.73
C GLY A 169 -7.73 -2.42 -32.80
N LYS A 170 -6.41 -2.53 -32.70
CA LYS A 170 -5.47 -1.90 -33.64
C LYS A 170 -5.42 -2.66 -34.97
N GLU A 171 -5.58 -3.98 -34.95
CA GLU A 171 -5.57 -4.82 -36.15
C GLU A 171 -7.00 -5.09 -36.60
N ALA A 172 -7.15 -5.32 -37.91
CA ALA A 172 -8.45 -5.58 -38.48
C ALA A 172 -9.12 -6.82 -37.87
N GLY A 173 -10.38 -6.68 -37.49
CA GLY A 173 -11.16 -7.75 -36.88
C GLY A 173 -11.01 -7.89 -35.37
N GLN A 174 -10.03 -7.23 -34.72
CA GLN A 174 -9.88 -7.28 -33.25
C GLN A 174 -10.92 -6.44 -32.54
N GLY A 175 -11.36 -6.92 -31.36
CA GLY A 175 -12.12 -6.18 -30.39
C GLY A 175 -11.30 -5.98 -29.10
N VAL A 176 -11.54 -4.91 -28.36
CA VAL A 176 -10.89 -4.62 -27.08
C VAL A 176 -11.94 -4.47 -26.00
N GLY A 177 -11.72 -5.15 -24.89
CA GLY A 177 -12.44 -4.98 -23.63
C GLY A 177 -11.49 -4.74 -22.47
N TYR A 178 -12.07 -4.53 -21.29
CA TYR A 178 -11.31 -4.31 -20.05
C TYR A 178 -11.91 -5.18 -18.96
N LEU A 179 -11.04 -5.79 -18.16
CA LEU A 179 -11.44 -6.45 -16.92
C LEU A 179 -11.80 -5.40 -15.86
N GLU A 180 -12.40 -5.82 -14.76
CA GLU A 180 -12.77 -4.93 -13.65
C GLU A 180 -11.56 -4.16 -13.06
N ASP A 181 -10.38 -4.75 -13.13
CA ASP A 181 -9.13 -4.14 -12.66
C ASP A 181 -8.47 -3.20 -13.68
N GLY A 182 -9.12 -2.96 -14.84
CA GLY A 182 -8.60 -2.12 -15.93
C GLY A 182 -7.61 -2.83 -16.85
N THR A 183 -7.35 -4.13 -16.67
CA THR A 183 -6.48 -4.90 -17.58
C THR A 183 -7.10 -4.96 -18.97
N MET A 184 -6.34 -4.57 -19.98
CA MET A 184 -6.79 -4.60 -21.38
C MET A 184 -6.78 -6.03 -21.93
N VAL A 185 -7.88 -6.42 -22.57
CA VAL A 185 -8.02 -7.70 -23.27
C VAL A 185 -8.26 -7.43 -24.74
N VAL A 186 -7.40 -7.98 -25.59
CA VAL A 186 -7.52 -7.94 -27.07
C VAL A 186 -8.08 -9.28 -27.51
N VAL A 187 -9.22 -9.25 -28.20
CA VAL A 187 -9.95 -10.45 -28.65
C VAL A 187 -9.93 -10.54 -30.16
N GLU A 188 -9.42 -11.63 -30.69
CA GLU A 188 -9.41 -11.89 -32.13
C GLU A 188 -10.84 -12.07 -32.68
N HIS A 189 -11.08 -11.55 -33.87
CA HIS A 189 -12.36 -11.65 -34.62
C HIS A 189 -13.58 -11.06 -33.88
N ALA A 190 -13.35 -10.14 -32.92
CA ALA A 190 -14.40 -9.58 -32.06
C ALA A 190 -14.85 -8.16 -32.43
N SER A 191 -14.34 -7.54 -33.49
CA SER A 191 -14.72 -6.16 -33.89
C SER A 191 -16.23 -5.97 -34.09
N LYS A 192 -16.93 -6.97 -34.67
CA LYS A 192 -18.38 -6.93 -34.89
C LYS A 192 -19.22 -7.04 -33.59
N TYR A 193 -18.59 -7.28 -32.46
CA TYR A 193 -19.26 -7.41 -31.16
C TYR A 193 -19.08 -6.18 -30.26
N VAL A 194 -18.61 -5.06 -30.81
CA VAL A 194 -18.51 -3.80 -30.01
C VAL A 194 -19.87 -3.48 -29.39
N GLY A 195 -19.85 -3.18 -28.07
CA GLY A 195 -21.03 -2.94 -27.24
C GLY A 195 -21.68 -4.19 -26.65
N LYS A 196 -21.28 -5.40 -27.07
CA LYS A 196 -21.82 -6.68 -26.59
C LYS A 196 -20.87 -7.37 -25.61
N VAL A 197 -21.45 -8.25 -24.77
CA VAL A 197 -20.71 -9.20 -23.94
C VAL A 197 -20.55 -10.49 -24.74
N VAL A 198 -19.35 -11.03 -24.75
CA VAL A 198 -18.98 -12.27 -25.43
C VAL A 198 -18.21 -13.19 -24.49
N GLU A 199 -18.35 -14.49 -24.68
CA GLU A 199 -17.51 -15.48 -24.01
C GLU A 199 -16.20 -15.61 -24.80
N ILE A 200 -15.09 -15.54 -24.08
CA ILE A 200 -13.74 -15.62 -24.65
C ILE A 200 -12.90 -16.66 -23.92
N VAL A 201 -11.90 -17.17 -24.63
CA VAL A 201 -10.86 -18.04 -24.07
C VAL A 201 -9.54 -17.28 -24.10
N VAL A 202 -8.88 -17.19 -22.97
CA VAL A 202 -7.55 -16.55 -22.85
C VAL A 202 -6.52 -17.39 -23.61
N ASP A 203 -5.76 -16.75 -24.50
CA ASP A 203 -4.69 -17.39 -25.25
C ASP A 203 -3.33 -17.14 -24.59
N SER A 204 -2.99 -15.87 -24.38
CA SER A 204 -1.71 -15.48 -23.80
C SER A 204 -1.80 -14.13 -23.08
N SER A 205 -0.75 -13.77 -22.33
CA SER A 205 -0.65 -12.44 -21.73
C SER A 205 0.79 -11.93 -21.79
N ILE A 206 0.94 -10.63 -22.02
CA ILE A 206 2.22 -9.95 -22.02
C ILE A 206 2.22 -8.83 -20.99
N GLN A 207 3.38 -8.61 -20.36
CA GLN A 207 3.61 -7.47 -19.47
C GLN A 207 4.30 -6.37 -20.27
N THR A 208 3.71 -5.17 -20.27
CA THR A 208 4.28 -3.97 -20.89
C THR A 208 4.59 -2.91 -19.86
N SER A 209 5.30 -1.85 -20.25
CA SER A 209 5.54 -0.68 -19.40
C SER A 209 4.25 0.04 -18.98
N SER A 210 3.19 -0.08 -19.78
CA SER A 210 1.88 0.54 -19.54
C SER A 210 0.88 -0.36 -18.80
N GLY A 211 1.27 -1.59 -18.48
CA GLY A 211 0.41 -2.58 -17.82
C GLY A 211 0.39 -3.94 -18.52
N ARG A 212 -0.47 -4.82 -18.02
CA ARG A 212 -0.67 -6.15 -18.59
C ARG A 212 -1.69 -6.09 -19.74
N ILE A 213 -1.41 -6.80 -20.82
CA ILE A 213 -2.32 -7.02 -21.96
C ILE A 213 -2.57 -8.51 -22.08
N ILE A 214 -3.83 -8.89 -22.20
CA ILE A 214 -4.28 -10.26 -22.42
C ILE A 214 -4.75 -10.41 -23.86
N PHE A 215 -4.35 -11.48 -24.50
CA PHE A 215 -4.84 -11.89 -25.81
C PHE A 215 -5.80 -13.06 -25.63
N ALA A 216 -6.92 -13.01 -26.34
CA ALA A 216 -7.97 -14.00 -26.24
C ALA A 216 -8.66 -14.24 -27.59
N LYS A 217 -9.39 -15.33 -27.68
CA LYS A 217 -10.22 -15.71 -28.83
C LYS A 217 -11.67 -15.83 -28.39
N LEU A 218 -12.61 -15.63 -29.33
CA LEU A 218 -14.00 -15.95 -29.08
C LEU A 218 -14.12 -17.44 -28.75
N LYS A 219 -14.92 -17.75 -27.73
CA LYS A 219 -15.29 -19.13 -27.47
C LYS A 219 -16.19 -19.62 -28.62
N THR A 220 -15.76 -20.63 -29.34
CA THR A 220 -16.53 -21.29 -30.38
C THR A 220 -17.53 -22.26 -29.80
#